data_8fa01ec7bb07caf8518673bd14e1ebb7
#
_entry.id   8fa01ec7bb07caf8518673bd14e1ebb7
#
_cell.length_a   1.000
_cell.length_b   1.000
_cell.length_c   1.000
_cell.angle_alpha   90.00
_cell.angle_beta   90.00
_cell.angle_gamma   90.00
#
_symmetry.space_group_name_H-M   'P 1'
#
loop_
_entity.id
_entity.type
_entity.pdbx_description
1 polymer ?
#
loop_
_entity_poly.entity_id
_entity_poly.type
_entity_poly.pdbx_seq_one_letter_code
_entity_poly.pdbx_strand_id
1 'polypeptide(L)'
;MMNGVSIGLLVVAALVPTLVQAQQPTPLPELSYNYAELSYDEGDFELEGSDGIDGDGLTLSGSFELTEDWHAYASYSNSDLDSSIDVDTWALGAGYRYPLQDNVDIYGRVLYINREVDGPGRFAAEADDDGLGLQARIRMRVSEVFEVEGGIQHLDVGDSDTALQASARYHFTRNFSAGIGMTFAGDTDSFGINARYTF
;
A
#
# COMPACT_ATOMS: atom_id res chain seq x y z
N MET A 1 14.06 -12.65 -31.57
CA MET A 1 14.07 -11.20 -31.94
C MET A 1 13.64 -10.48 -30.68
N MET A 2 14.60 -9.93 -29.97
CA MET A 2 14.37 -9.24 -28.68
C MET A 2 13.78 -7.87 -28.96
N ASN A 3 12.50 -7.68 -28.59
CA ASN A 3 11.91 -6.34 -28.51
C ASN A 3 12.07 -5.86 -27.09
N GLY A 4 13.11 -5.05 -26.86
CA GLY A 4 13.27 -4.36 -25.60
C GLY A 4 12.21 -3.28 -25.45
N VAL A 5 11.31 -3.46 -24.50
CA VAL A 5 10.43 -2.41 -24.02
C VAL A 5 11.27 -1.51 -23.12
N SER A 6 11.63 -0.33 -23.63
CA SER A 6 12.26 0.71 -22.82
C SER A 6 11.20 1.35 -21.93
N ILE A 7 11.19 1.01 -20.67
CA ILE A 7 10.41 1.73 -19.64
C ILE A 7 11.06 3.10 -19.50
N GLY A 8 10.40 4.10 -20.08
CA GLY A 8 10.81 5.50 -19.94
C GLY A 8 10.50 5.98 -18.53
N LEU A 9 11.55 6.13 -17.72
CA LEU A 9 11.47 6.76 -16.40
C LEU A 9 11.00 8.21 -16.59
N LEU A 10 9.71 8.47 -16.34
CA LEU A 10 9.15 9.82 -16.40
C LEU A 10 9.49 10.52 -15.07
N VAL A 11 10.62 11.22 -15.05
CA VAL A 11 10.97 12.11 -13.94
C VAL A 11 10.02 13.32 -13.99
N VAL A 12 9.00 13.30 -13.15
CA VAL A 12 8.16 14.48 -12.92
C VAL A 12 8.98 15.47 -12.09
N ALA A 13 9.66 16.38 -12.76
CA ALA A 13 10.28 17.53 -12.14
C ALA A 13 9.18 18.49 -11.68
N ALA A 14 8.81 18.44 -10.40
CA ALA A 14 7.92 19.42 -9.79
C ALA A 14 8.64 20.77 -9.75
N LEU A 15 8.20 21.73 -10.58
CA LEU A 15 8.54 23.14 -10.47
C LEU A 15 7.91 23.68 -9.18
N VAL A 16 8.73 23.84 -8.15
CA VAL A 16 8.35 24.55 -6.92
C VAL A 16 8.49 26.05 -7.18
N PRO A 17 7.42 26.84 -7.18
CA PRO A 17 7.55 28.29 -7.21
C PRO A 17 8.08 28.76 -5.86
N THR A 18 9.29 29.33 -5.86
CA THR A 18 9.87 30.01 -4.70
C THR A 18 9.14 31.32 -4.46
N LEU A 19 8.15 31.30 -3.57
CA LEU A 19 7.68 32.51 -2.88
C LEU A 19 8.25 32.47 -1.46
N VAL A 20 9.41 33.10 -1.29
CA VAL A 20 9.97 33.38 0.03
C VAL A 20 9.15 34.51 0.67
N GLN A 21 8.15 34.13 1.45
CA GLN A 21 7.64 34.96 2.52
C GLN A 21 8.06 34.27 3.82
N ALA A 22 8.78 35.00 4.68
CA ALA A 22 9.13 34.58 6.02
C ALA A 22 7.85 34.54 6.88
N GLN A 23 7.04 33.47 6.69
CA GLN A 23 5.98 33.09 7.61
C GLN A 23 6.61 32.18 8.66
N GLN A 24 6.23 32.39 9.91
CA GLN A 24 6.53 31.42 10.97
C GLN A 24 6.05 30.04 10.47
N PRO A 25 6.85 28.99 10.63
CA PRO A 25 6.45 27.66 10.18
C PRO A 25 5.14 27.27 10.87
N THR A 26 4.07 27.19 10.10
CA THR A 26 2.81 26.60 10.57
C THR A 26 3.12 25.16 10.92
N PRO A 27 2.76 24.67 12.12
CA PRO A 27 2.95 23.27 12.45
C PRO A 27 2.27 22.41 11.39
N LEU A 28 2.98 21.39 10.88
CA LEU A 28 2.39 20.44 9.94
C LEU A 28 1.26 19.70 10.63
N PRO A 29 0.16 19.38 9.90
CA PRO A 29 -0.89 18.56 10.47
C PRO A 29 -0.34 17.23 11.00
N GLU A 30 -0.81 16.78 12.14
CA GLU A 30 -0.47 15.47 12.69
C GLU A 30 -0.86 14.33 11.74
N LEU A 31 -0.12 13.25 11.82
CA LEU A 31 -0.43 12.02 11.09
C LEU A 31 -1.57 11.28 11.79
N SER A 32 -2.74 11.18 11.15
CA SER A 32 -3.88 10.43 11.70
C SER A 32 -3.90 9.00 11.19
N TYR A 33 -4.29 8.08 12.06
CA TYR A 33 -4.55 6.66 11.76
C TYR A 33 -6.06 6.34 11.74
N ASN A 34 -6.92 7.35 11.77
CA ASN A 34 -8.36 7.24 11.56
C ASN A 34 -8.67 7.48 10.08
N TYR A 35 -8.80 6.42 9.29
CA TYR A 35 -9.07 6.56 7.86
C TYR A 35 -9.78 5.36 7.25
N ALA A 36 -10.43 5.61 6.11
CA ALA A 36 -10.84 4.61 5.13
C ALA A 36 -10.14 4.94 3.78
N GLU A 37 -9.63 3.92 3.11
CA GLU A 37 -8.89 4.06 1.85
C GLU A 37 -9.36 3.03 0.84
N LEU A 38 -9.51 3.47 -0.41
CA LEU A 38 -9.73 2.64 -1.57
C LEU A 38 -8.50 2.73 -2.47
N SER A 39 -7.92 1.61 -2.86
CA SER A 39 -6.83 1.53 -3.82
C SER A 39 -7.17 0.62 -4.99
N TYR A 40 -6.59 0.93 -6.13
CA TYR A 40 -6.56 0.10 -7.32
C TYR A 40 -5.11 -0.06 -7.72
N ASP A 41 -4.68 -1.30 -7.87
CA ASP A 41 -3.31 -1.68 -8.14
C ASP A 41 -3.26 -2.56 -9.40
N GLU A 42 -2.27 -2.30 -10.26
CA GLU A 42 -1.90 -3.14 -11.41
C GLU A 42 -0.50 -3.69 -11.18
N GLY A 43 -0.25 -4.94 -11.52
CA GLY A 43 1.05 -5.57 -11.31
C GLY A 43 1.36 -6.68 -12.29
N ASP A 44 2.65 -6.94 -12.46
CA ASP A 44 3.20 -8.03 -13.23
C ASP A 44 3.67 -9.11 -12.25
N PHE A 45 3.18 -10.32 -12.42
CA PHE A 45 3.54 -11.50 -11.63
C PHE A 45 4.41 -12.41 -12.47
N GLU A 46 5.69 -12.55 -12.16
CA GLU A 46 6.58 -13.49 -12.82
C GLU A 46 6.46 -14.88 -12.17
N LEU A 47 5.84 -15.83 -12.87
CA LEU A 47 5.83 -17.23 -12.45
C LEU A 47 6.96 -18.00 -13.14
N GLU A 48 7.67 -18.86 -12.40
CA GLU A 48 8.77 -19.67 -12.90
C GLU A 48 8.31 -20.48 -14.14
N GLY A 49 8.83 -20.10 -15.34
CA GLY A 49 8.56 -20.76 -16.62
C GLY A 49 7.39 -20.21 -17.43
N SER A 50 6.84 -19.05 -17.08
CA SER A 50 5.87 -18.30 -17.89
C SER A 50 6.38 -16.90 -18.24
N ASP A 51 5.91 -16.36 -19.35
CA ASP A 51 5.99 -14.91 -19.62
C ASP A 51 5.00 -14.24 -18.65
N GLY A 52 5.43 -13.40 -17.74
CA GLY A 52 4.67 -12.78 -16.65
C GLY A 52 3.14 -12.75 -16.79
N ILE A 53 2.42 -12.81 -15.70
CA ILE A 53 0.97 -12.73 -15.66
C ILE A 53 0.58 -11.33 -15.20
N ASP A 54 -0.17 -10.60 -16.02
CA ASP A 54 -0.75 -9.32 -15.65
C ASP A 54 -1.91 -9.53 -14.67
N GLY A 55 -1.99 -8.72 -13.64
CA GLY A 55 -3.09 -8.74 -12.70
C GLY A 55 -3.45 -7.35 -12.23
N ASP A 56 -4.70 -7.19 -11.84
CA ASP A 56 -5.18 -5.98 -11.22
C ASP A 56 -6.05 -6.28 -9.98
N GLY A 57 -6.14 -5.31 -9.08
CA GLY A 57 -6.87 -5.51 -7.85
C GLY A 57 -7.45 -4.24 -7.26
N LEU A 58 -8.56 -4.42 -6.55
CA LEU A 58 -9.21 -3.37 -5.78
C LEU A 58 -9.11 -3.71 -4.30
N THR A 59 -8.58 -2.77 -3.50
CA THR A 59 -8.47 -2.95 -2.05
C THR A 59 -9.24 -1.86 -1.31
N LEU A 60 -10.10 -2.26 -0.40
CA LEU A 60 -10.68 -1.39 0.62
C LEU A 60 -9.97 -1.62 1.94
N SER A 61 -9.43 -0.58 2.55
CA SER A 61 -8.78 -0.67 3.85
C SER A 61 -9.26 0.41 4.81
N GLY A 62 -9.09 0.15 6.09
CA GLY A 62 -9.43 1.08 7.15
C GLY A 62 -8.54 0.94 8.36
N SER A 63 -8.37 2.04 9.07
CA SER A 63 -7.64 2.09 10.33
C SER A 63 -8.38 2.98 11.31
N PHE A 64 -8.33 2.60 12.58
CA PHE A 64 -8.98 3.31 13.66
C PHE A 64 -8.06 3.37 14.88
N GLU A 65 -7.79 4.57 15.38
CA GLU A 65 -7.00 4.80 16.59
C GLU A 65 -7.76 4.30 17.83
N LEU A 66 -7.15 3.36 18.54
CA LEU A 66 -7.66 2.84 19.81
C LEU A 66 -7.15 3.68 21.00
N THR A 67 -5.92 4.14 20.87
CA THR A 67 -5.24 5.06 21.78
C THR A 67 -4.31 5.97 20.95
N GLU A 68 -3.57 6.86 21.59
CA GLU A 68 -2.59 7.73 20.91
C GLU A 68 -1.54 6.93 20.09
N ASP A 69 -1.18 5.72 20.55
CA ASP A 69 -0.13 4.91 19.93
C ASP A 69 -0.66 3.66 19.21
N TRP A 70 -1.82 3.15 19.59
CA TRP A 70 -2.37 1.91 19.05
C TRP A 70 -3.51 2.16 18.08
N HIS A 71 -3.51 1.43 16.97
CA HIS A 71 -4.60 1.45 16.00
C HIS A 71 -5.00 0.03 15.57
N ALA A 72 -6.28 -0.17 15.35
CA ALA A 72 -6.81 -1.34 14.65
C ALA A 72 -6.70 -1.11 13.15
N TYR A 73 -6.56 -2.20 12.39
CA TYR A 73 -6.51 -2.18 10.92
C TYR A 73 -7.33 -3.32 10.35
N ALA A 74 -8.01 -3.05 9.23
CA ALA A 74 -8.70 -4.06 8.44
C ALA A 74 -8.53 -3.74 6.95
N SER A 75 -8.46 -4.78 6.11
CA SER A 75 -8.53 -4.63 4.67
C SER A 75 -9.23 -5.83 4.02
N TYR A 76 -9.79 -5.56 2.85
CA TYR A 76 -10.31 -6.56 1.92
C TYR A 76 -9.82 -6.19 0.53
N SER A 77 -9.24 -7.14 -0.19
CA SER A 77 -8.85 -6.99 -1.58
C SER A 77 -9.43 -8.12 -2.43
N ASN A 78 -9.81 -7.75 -3.64
CA ASN A 78 -10.16 -8.66 -4.71
C ASN A 78 -9.23 -8.37 -5.87
N SER A 79 -8.57 -9.39 -6.38
CA SER A 79 -7.58 -9.28 -7.45
C SER A 79 -7.85 -10.31 -8.53
N ASP A 80 -7.85 -9.86 -9.77
CA ASP A 80 -8.02 -10.67 -10.97
C ASP A 80 -6.64 -10.94 -11.61
N LEU A 81 -6.26 -12.21 -11.73
CA LEU A 81 -5.04 -12.64 -12.39
C LEU A 81 -5.39 -13.34 -13.70
N ASP A 82 -4.93 -12.78 -14.84
CA ASP A 82 -5.07 -13.37 -16.19
C ASP A 82 -6.50 -13.85 -16.53
N SER A 83 -7.51 -13.03 -16.22
CA SER A 83 -8.93 -13.21 -16.58
C SER A 83 -9.61 -14.53 -16.12
N SER A 84 -8.93 -15.34 -15.31
CA SER A 84 -9.46 -16.66 -14.92
C SER A 84 -9.12 -17.11 -13.49
N ILE A 85 -8.34 -16.34 -12.75
CA ILE A 85 -7.99 -16.60 -11.36
C ILE A 85 -8.38 -15.38 -10.54
N ASP A 86 -9.34 -15.56 -9.64
CA ASP A 86 -9.78 -14.57 -8.67
C ASP A 86 -9.09 -14.82 -7.33
N VAL A 87 -8.56 -13.78 -6.70
CA VAL A 87 -7.93 -13.87 -5.38
C VAL A 87 -8.60 -12.88 -4.44
N ASP A 88 -9.33 -13.43 -3.48
CA ASP A 88 -9.90 -12.66 -2.39
C ASP A 88 -9.00 -12.72 -1.15
N THR A 89 -8.68 -11.57 -0.59
CA THR A 89 -7.86 -11.52 0.63
C THR A 89 -8.46 -10.55 1.63
N TRP A 90 -8.66 -10.99 2.87
CA TRP A 90 -8.95 -10.09 3.96
C TRP A 90 -7.87 -10.16 5.04
N ALA A 91 -7.63 -9.03 5.68
CA ALA A 91 -6.68 -8.93 6.78
C ALA A 91 -7.26 -8.13 7.92
N LEU A 92 -6.97 -8.59 9.15
CA LEU A 92 -7.32 -7.90 10.38
C LEU A 92 -6.10 -7.82 11.29
N GLY A 93 -5.90 -6.70 11.96
CA GLY A 93 -4.78 -6.60 12.86
C GLY A 93 -4.74 -5.35 13.71
N ALA A 94 -3.63 -5.23 14.41
CA ALA A 94 -3.32 -4.09 15.24
C ALA A 94 -1.94 -3.54 14.92
N GLY A 95 -1.78 -2.24 15.06
CA GLY A 95 -0.53 -1.55 14.85
C GLY A 95 -0.17 -0.67 16.02
N TYR A 96 1.13 -0.47 16.18
CA TYR A 96 1.72 0.46 17.14
C TYR A 96 2.53 1.50 16.39
N ARG A 97 2.26 2.78 16.65
CA ARG A 97 3.03 3.90 16.13
C ARG A 97 4.00 4.43 17.19
N TYR A 98 5.15 4.85 16.73
CA TYR A 98 6.15 5.55 17.52
C TYR A 98 6.48 6.88 16.83
N PRO A 99 6.05 8.03 17.39
CA PRO A 99 6.35 9.33 16.81
C PRO A 99 7.85 9.64 16.98
N LEU A 100 8.54 9.84 15.86
CA LEU A 100 9.95 10.28 15.87
C LEU A 100 10.06 11.79 15.94
N GLN A 101 9.14 12.47 15.26
CA GLN A 101 9.01 13.93 15.20
C GLN A 101 7.53 14.26 15.00
N ASP A 102 7.14 15.51 15.15
CA ASP A 102 5.76 15.97 14.99
C ASP A 102 5.14 15.59 13.62
N ASN A 103 5.99 15.36 12.62
CA ASN A 103 5.59 15.04 11.25
C ASN A 103 6.13 13.70 10.74
N VAL A 104 6.75 12.87 11.61
CA VAL A 104 7.36 11.59 11.21
C VAL A 104 7.04 10.52 12.23
N ASP A 105 6.36 9.48 11.79
CA ASP A 105 6.09 8.27 12.56
C ASP A 105 6.82 7.07 11.97
N ILE A 106 7.27 6.18 12.85
CA ILE A 106 7.49 4.78 12.52
C ILE A 106 6.32 3.99 13.07
N TYR A 107 5.79 3.04 12.31
CA TYR A 107 4.77 2.15 12.83
C TYR A 107 5.00 0.71 12.38
N GLY A 108 4.53 -0.22 13.20
CA GLY A 108 4.48 -1.65 12.88
C GLY A 108 3.06 -2.17 13.01
N ARG A 109 2.72 -3.20 12.23
CA ARG A 109 1.45 -3.92 12.32
C ARG A 109 1.68 -5.41 12.34
N VAL A 110 0.85 -6.11 13.09
CA VAL A 110 0.68 -7.56 13.03
C VAL A 110 -0.71 -7.82 12.49
N LEU A 111 -0.80 -8.64 11.45
CA LEU A 111 -2.02 -8.94 10.71
C LEU A 111 -2.29 -10.43 10.76
N TYR A 112 -3.53 -10.82 10.95
CA TYR A 112 -4.04 -12.12 10.54
C TYR A 112 -4.65 -11.95 9.15
N ILE A 113 -4.31 -12.85 8.24
CA ILE A 113 -4.66 -12.78 6.83
C ILE A 113 -5.31 -14.11 6.45
N ASN A 114 -6.38 -14.03 5.68
CA ASN A 114 -6.98 -15.17 5.00
C ASN A 114 -7.05 -14.82 3.51
N ARG A 115 -6.64 -15.78 2.68
CA ARG A 115 -6.62 -15.68 1.23
C ARG A 115 -7.37 -16.86 0.63
N GLU A 116 -8.31 -16.56 -0.25
CA GLU A 116 -9.09 -17.52 -1.03
C GLU A 116 -8.74 -17.33 -2.52
N VAL A 117 -8.46 -18.45 -3.19
CA VAL A 117 -8.08 -18.45 -4.61
C VAL A 117 -9.06 -19.29 -5.39
N ASP A 118 -9.78 -18.66 -6.30
CA ASP A 118 -10.72 -19.29 -7.23
C ASP A 118 -10.15 -19.32 -8.64
N GLY A 119 -10.17 -20.49 -9.30
CA GLY A 119 -9.64 -20.60 -10.66
C GLY A 119 -9.94 -21.95 -11.33
N PRO A 120 -9.75 -22.07 -12.65
CA PRO A 120 -9.98 -23.29 -13.40
C PRO A 120 -8.87 -24.34 -13.22
N GLY A 121 -9.20 -25.63 -13.39
CA GLY A 121 -8.24 -26.72 -13.43
C GLY A 121 -7.70 -27.12 -12.06
N ARG A 122 -6.38 -27.12 -11.87
CA ARG A 122 -5.75 -27.45 -10.58
C ARG A 122 -5.96 -26.37 -9.52
N PHE A 123 -6.38 -25.18 -9.92
CA PHE A 123 -6.80 -24.06 -9.07
C PHE A 123 -8.30 -24.12 -8.75
N ALA A 124 -9.05 -25.11 -9.30
CA ALA A 124 -10.46 -25.35 -9.00
C ALA A 124 -10.71 -26.02 -7.63
N ALA A 125 -9.67 -26.34 -6.89
CA ALA A 125 -9.78 -26.63 -5.47
C ALA A 125 -9.65 -25.28 -4.77
N GLU A 126 -10.74 -24.82 -4.11
CA GLU A 126 -10.72 -23.71 -3.17
C GLU A 126 -9.46 -23.83 -2.29
N ALA A 127 -8.41 -23.10 -2.64
CA ALA A 127 -7.22 -23.02 -1.80
C ALA A 127 -7.47 -21.87 -0.83
N ASP A 128 -7.91 -22.21 0.36
CA ASP A 128 -8.10 -21.28 1.47
C ASP A 128 -6.85 -21.37 2.36
N ASP A 129 -6.04 -20.33 2.34
CA ASP A 129 -4.84 -20.22 3.13
C ASP A 129 -4.97 -19.09 4.15
N ASP A 130 -4.58 -19.37 5.37
CA ASP A 130 -4.49 -18.36 6.42
C ASP A 130 -3.07 -18.23 6.98
N GLY A 131 -2.77 -17.07 7.50
CA GLY A 131 -1.43 -16.81 8.00
C GLY A 131 -1.28 -15.48 8.69
N LEU A 132 -0.02 -15.10 8.86
CA LEU A 132 0.36 -13.86 9.55
C LEU A 132 1.08 -12.90 8.60
N GLY A 133 0.81 -11.62 8.80
CA GLY A 133 1.54 -10.53 8.16
C GLY A 133 2.21 -9.63 9.19
N LEU A 134 3.42 -9.18 8.86
CA LEU A 134 4.16 -8.18 9.62
C LEU A 134 4.46 -6.99 8.71
N GLN A 135 4.19 -5.79 9.20
CA GLN A 135 4.53 -4.55 8.51
C GLN A 135 5.40 -3.68 9.41
N ALA A 136 6.42 -3.05 8.82
CA ALA A 136 7.20 -2.00 9.46
C ALA A 136 7.38 -0.85 8.46
N ARG A 137 6.90 0.34 8.82
CA ARG A 137 6.84 1.50 7.92
C ARG A 137 7.26 2.79 8.59
N ILE A 138 7.76 3.70 7.79
CA ILE A 138 7.96 5.10 8.13
C ILE A 138 6.98 5.95 7.32
N ARG A 139 6.31 6.87 7.98
CA ARG A 139 5.33 7.78 7.41
C ARG A 139 5.73 9.21 7.75
N MET A 140 5.78 10.07 6.76
CA MET A 140 6.26 11.44 6.93
C MET A 140 5.38 12.45 6.20
N ARG A 141 4.94 13.49 6.91
CA ARG A 141 4.32 14.67 6.34
C ARG A 141 5.42 15.62 5.88
N VAL A 142 5.65 15.71 4.58
CA VAL A 142 6.71 16.55 3.97
C VAL A 142 6.29 18.02 3.91
N SER A 143 4.99 18.27 3.72
CA SER A 143 4.39 19.61 3.73
C SER A 143 2.94 19.53 4.20
N GLU A 144 2.25 20.67 4.30
CA GLU A 144 0.82 20.71 4.68
C GLU A 144 -0.07 19.81 3.78
N VAL A 145 0.34 19.63 2.52
CA VAL A 145 -0.44 18.90 1.51
C VAL A 145 0.23 17.62 1.00
N PHE A 146 1.49 17.33 1.41
CA PHE A 146 2.24 16.21 0.86
C PHE A 146 2.72 15.26 1.96
N GLU A 147 2.44 13.98 1.77
CA GLU A 147 2.80 12.89 2.65
C GLU A 147 3.49 11.79 1.85
N VAL A 148 4.52 11.18 2.42
CA VAL A 148 5.19 10.00 1.88
C VAL A 148 5.24 8.91 2.93
N GLU A 149 5.20 7.68 2.45
CA GLU A 149 5.27 6.48 3.29
C GLU A 149 6.14 5.45 2.58
N GLY A 150 6.93 4.70 3.35
CA GLY A 150 7.71 3.60 2.82
C GLY A 150 7.99 2.57 3.90
N GLY A 151 8.24 1.33 3.51
CA GLY A 151 8.54 0.26 4.47
C GLY A 151 8.57 -1.12 3.86
N ILE A 152 8.56 -2.09 4.74
CA ILE A 152 8.58 -3.52 4.40
C ILE A 152 7.32 -4.20 4.93
N GLN A 153 6.91 -5.22 4.20
CA GLN A 153 5.86 -6.14 4.60
C GLN A 153 6.37 -7.55 4.41
N HIS A 154 6.14 -8.40 5.39
CA HIS A 154 6.41 -9.83 5.32
C HIS A 154 5.11 -10.56 5.54
N LEU A 155 4.77 -11.47 4.64
CA LEU A 155 3.58 -12.31 4.67
C LEU A 155 4.01 -13.77 4.78
N ASP A 156 3.32 -14.52 5.63
CA ASP A 156 3.44 -15.97 5.79
C ASP A 156 2.04 -16.56 5.65
N VAL A 157 1.61 -16.70 4.39
CA VAL A 157 0.27 -17.18 3.99
C VAL A 157 0.46 -18.12 2.81
N GLY A 158 0.40 -19.44 3.05
CA GLY A 158 0.82 -20.45 2.09
C GLY A 158 2.34 -20.41 1.90
N ASP A 159 2.81 -19.61 0.98
CA ASP A 159 4.24 -19.30 0.81
C ASP A 159 4.61 -17.99 1.51
N SER A 160 5.88 -17.90 1.91
CA SER A 160 6.40 -16.73 2.63
C SER A 160 6.98 -15.72 1.65
N ASP A 161 6.52 -14.47 1.71
CA ASP A 161 6.98 -13.40 0.84
C ASP A 161 7.31 -12.12 1.60
N THR A 162 8.23 -11.31 1.01
CA THR A 162 8.65 -10.02 1.58
C THR A 162 8.65 -8.95 0.50
N ALA A 163 7.86 -7.92 0.74
CA ALA A 163 7.69 -6.78 -0.15
C ALA A 163 8.28 -5.49 0.41
N LEU A 164 8.86 -4.67 -0.47
CA LEU A 164 9.11 -3.26 -0.22
C LEU A 164 7.94 -2.45 -0.75
N GLN A 165 7.48 -1.48 0.03
CA GLN A 165 6.37 -0.62 -0.35
C GLN A 165 6.76 0.85 -0.21
N ALA A 166 6.34 1.66 -1.17
CA ALA A 166 6.50 3.10 -1.13
C ALA A 166 5.25 3.78 -1.67
N SER A 167 4.85 4.90 -1.05
CA SER A 167 3.73 5.69 -1.54
C SER A 167 3.93 7.18 -1.31
N ALA A 168 3.25 7.97 -2.12
CA ALA A 168 3.16 9.41 -1.99
C ALA A 168 1.70 9.85 -2.10
N ARG A 169 1.27 10.78 -1.23
CA ARG A 169 -0.12 11.22 -1.13
C ARG A 169 -0.21 12.72 -1.12
N TYR A 170 -1.20 13.25 -1.83
CA TYR A 170 -1.56 14.66 -1.85
C TYR A 170 -2.89 14.87 -1.12
N HIS A 171 -2.92 15.78 -0.16
CA HIS A 171 -4.09 16.15 0.62
C HIS A 171 -4.79 17.35 -0.03
N PHE A 172 -5.94 17.11 -0.63
CA PHE A 172 -6.80 18.18 -1.22
C PHE A 172 -7.51 18.98 -0.15
N THR A 173 -7.87 18.30 0.93
CA THR A 173 -8.48 18.88 2.13
C THR A 173 -7.89 18.20 3.37
N ARG A 174 -8.31 18.61 4.56
CA ARG A 174 -7.91 17.95 5.81
C ARG A 174 -8.33 16.49 5.88
N ASN A 175 -9.46 16.16 5.24
CA ASN A 175 -10.09 14.85 5.32
C ASN A 175 -9.89 14.00 4.05
N PHE A 176 -9.63 14.62 2.90
CA PHE A 176 -9.56 13.92 1.62
C PHE A 176 -8.20 14.04 0.96
N SER A 177 -7.64 12.89 0.61
CA SER A 177 -6.36 12.79 -0.09
C SER A 177 -6.40 11.70 -1.15
N ALA A 178 -5.52 11.80 -2.14
CA ALA A 178 -5.25 10.74 -3.09
C ALA A 178 -3.75 10.58 -3.29
N GLY A 179 -3.34 9.42 -3.73
CA GLY A 179 -1.93 9.08 -3.86
C GLY A 179 -1.64 8.02 -4.89
N ILE A 180 -0.38 7.73 -4.99
CA ILE A 180 0.19 6.65 -5.78
C ILE A 180 1.01 5.76 -4.87
N GLY A 181 1.10 4.48 -5.20
CA GLY A 181 1.87 3.49 -4.48
C GLY A 181 2.63 2.56 -5.42
N MET A 182 3.67 1.95 -4.91
CA MET A 182 4.46 0.92 -5.57
C MET A 182 4.77 -0.16 -4.56
N THR A 183 4.72 -1.42 -5.01
CA THR A 183 5.14 -2.59 -4.24
C THR A 183 6.14 -3.37 -5.07
N PHE A 184 7.22 -3.80 -4.42
CA PHE A 184 8.28 -4.62 -5.00
C PHE A 184 8.43 -5.87 -4.14
N ALA A 185 8.04 -7.03 -4.65
CA ALA A 185 8.02 -8.29 -3.92
C ALA A 185 8.59 -9.40 -4.79
N GLY A 186 9.85 -9.80 -4.53
CA GLY A 186 10.48 -10.91 -5.26
C GLY A 186 10.30 -10.80 -6.78
N ASP A 187 9.38 -11.57 -7.30
CA ASP A 187 9.06 -11.67 -8.73
C ASP A 187 7.78 -10.88 -9.10
N THR A 188 7.33 -9.95 -8.23
CA THR A 188 6.10 -9.17 -8.42
C THR A 188 6.35 -7.69 -8.19
N ASP A 189 6.11 -6.90 -9.21
CA ASP A 189 6.11 -5.45 -9.12
C ASP A 189 4.69 -4.92 -9.37
N SER A 190 4.19 -4.05 -8.50
CA SER A 190 2.89 -3.41 -8.71
C SER A 190 2.94 -1.90 -8.54
N PHE A 191 2.06 -1.23 -9.26
CA PHE A 191 1.81 0.20 -9.17
C PHE A 191 0.32 0.45 -8.97
N GLY A 192 -0.02 1.37 -8.07
CA GLY A 192 -1.41 1.66 -7.78
C GLY A 192 -1.71 3.12 -7.50
N ILE A 193 -2.99 3.42 -7.52
CA ILE A 193 -3.57 4.70 -7.12
C ILE A 193 -4.47 4.47 -5.92
N ASN A 194 -4.56 5.46 -5.03
CA ASN A 194 -5.44 5.36 -3.88
C ASN A 194 -6.15 6.69 -3.58
N ALA A 195 -7.30 6.57 -2.92
CA ALA A 195 -8.05 7.67 -2.36
C ALA A 195 -8.36 7.39 -0.90
N ARG A 196 -8.07 8.35 0.00
CA ARG A 196 -8.24 8.20 1.45
C ARG A 196 -9.12 9.30 2.01
N TYR A 197 -10.05 8.88 2.86
CA TYR A 197 -10.82 9.76 3.73
C TYR A 197 -10.35 9.60 5.18
N THR A 198 -9.88 10.68 5.77
CA THR A 198 -9.42 10.77 7.17
C THR A 198 -10.53 11.42 8.01
N PHE A 199 -10.93 10.85 9.14
CA PHE A 199 -12.04 11.29 9.97
C PHE A 199 -11.64 11.50 11.45
#